data_7749cf71e0df4f9cd7348fd0b001acb5
#
_entry.id   7749cf71e0df4f9cd7348fd0b001acb5
#
_cell.length_a   1.000
_cell.length_b   1.000
_cell.length_c   1.000
_cell.angle_alpha   90.00
_cell.angle_beta   90.00
_cell.angle_gamma   90.00
#
_symmetry.space_group_name_H-M   'P 1'
#
loop_
_entity.id
_entity.type
_entity.pdbx_description
1 polymer ?
#
loop_
_entity_poly.entity_id
_entity_poly.type
_entity_poly.pdbx_seq_one_letter_code
_entity_poly.pdbx_strand_id
1 'polypeptide(L)'
;LKMLQNFEKMSEDIQNFDRLMNSSKGALPLIKESLNALESVTEIEAFQKSYDNIYNQYYLLIDEYENVMDTYREFQFDQYRFNEIQETLYMINRLKRKYGFTMERIKEYRNGIVEKIEKISHREEYIHDLQKQVSESKDAALLLANQMHNIRLKNANHFEKLIQNEFRDLYLDKAILKVNFDRVELCKNGIDKIQFLVSINKGQDLSLLNESASGGEISRIMLAIKTIILAYSSIETIIFDEVDTGVSGKVASSIGDKMLQLAQNKQVICITHLPQVACLADHHYCIEKMITDHETTTTVHILNNDSRIEEIAKMLSGEKLTPEAIENAKKLLNV
;
A
#
# COMPACT_ATOMS: atom_id res chain seq x y z
N LEU A 1 14.71 32.29 -31.89
CA LEU A 1 15.97 32.61 -31.20
C LEU A 1 17.19 32.43 -32.09
N LYS A 2 17.41 31.27 -32.72
CA LYS A 2 18.54 31.07 -33.67
C LYS A 2 18.58 32.09 -34.82
N MET A 3 17.44 32.46 -35.37
CA MET A 3 17.32 33.47 -36.43
C MET A 3 17.76 34.85 -35.93
N LEU A 4 17.44 35.20 -34.71
CA LEU A 4 17.73 36.50 -34.09
C LEU A 4 19.20 36.64 -33.67
N GLN A 5 19.79 35.56 -33.14
CA GLN A 5 21.23 35.50 -32.84
C GLN A 5 22.07 35.59 -34.13
N ASN A 6 21.58 34.99 -35.22
CA ASN A 6 22.17 35.13 -36.54
C ASN A 6 22.06 36.58 -37.09
N PHE A 7 20.99 37.30 -36.70
CA PHE A 7 20.78 38.67 -37.15
C PHE A 7 21.76 39.66 -36.49
N GLU A 8 22.03 39.53 -35.18
CA GLU A 8 23.05 40.36 -34.50
C GLU A 8 24.43 40.21 -35.19
N LYS A 9 24.83 38.97 -35.41
CA LYS A 9 26.09 38.70 -36.11
C LYS A 9 26.08 39.21 -37.54
N MET A 10 24.98 39.02 -38.28
CA MET A 10 24.80 39.54 -39.63
C MET A 10 24.87 41.05 -39.63
N SER A 11 24.25 41.76 -38.69
CA SER A 11 24.31 43.20 -38.53
C SER A 11 25.75 43.73 -38.34
N GLU A 12 26.54 43.07 -37.45
CA GLU A 12 27.94 43.40 -37.23
C GLU A 12 28.77 43.18 -38.50
N ASP A 13 28.54 42.03 -39.17
CA ASP A 13 29.26 41.70 -40.41
C ASP A 13 28.93 42.71 -41.55
N ILE A 14 27.65 43.12 -41.73
CA ILE A 14 27.27 44.14 -42.73
C ILE A 14 27.80 45.52 -42.37
N GLN A 15 27.76 45.94 -41.11
CA GLN A 15 28.39 47.21 -40.70
C GLN A 15 29.90 47.23 -40.94
N ASN A 16 30.59 46.11 -40.72
CA ASN A 16 31.98 45.98 -41.04
C ASN A 16 32.21 46.02 -42.57
N PHE A 17 31.36 45.37 -43.37
CA PHE A 17 31.40 45.45 -44.82
C PHE A 17 31.22 46.89 -45.30
N ASP A 18 30.18 47.63 -44.81
CA ASP A 18 29.96 49.04 -45.13
C ASP A 18 31.20 49.89 -44.82
N ARG A 19 31.80 49.72 -43.65
CA ARG A 19 33.01 50.43 -43.24
C ARG A 19 34.19 50.15 -44.17
N LEU A 20 34.37 48.90 -44.59
CA LEU A 20 35.46 48.50 -45.52
C LEU A 20 35.26 48.97 -46.93
N MET A 21 34.01 49.10 -47.38
CA MET A 21 33.66 49.53 -48.73
C MET A 21 33.56 51.06 -48.87
N ASN A 22 32.89 51.75 -47.91
CA ASN A 22 32.45 53.12 -48.08
C ASN A 22 33.09 54.14 -47.14
N SER A 23 33.95 53.76 -46.21
CA SER A 23 34.65 54.71 -45.36
C SER A 23 35.68 55.57 -46.15
N SER A 24 36.15 56.64 -45.58
CA SER A 24 37.14 57.55 -46.21
C SER A 24 38.43 56.87 -46.74
N LYS A 25 38.74 55.70 -46.19
CA LYS A 25 39.81 54.78 -46.60
C LYS A 25 39.28 53.44 -47.09
N GLY A 26 38.03 53.38 -47.47
CA GLY A 26 37.38 52.19 -47.98
C GLY A 26 37.73 51.89 -49.44
N ALA A 27 37.30 50.70 -49.89
CA ALA A 27 37.65 50.24 -51.24
C ALA A 27 37.09 51.15 -52.34
N LEU A 28 35.85 51.62 -52.24
CA LEU A 28 35.20 52.46 -53.24
C LEU A 28 35.91 53.82 -53.40
N PRO A 29 36.18 54.62 -52.36
CA PRO A 29 36.97 55.84 -52.47
C PRO A 29 38.39 55.62 -53.02
N LEU A 30 39.08 54.55 -52.60
CA LEU A 30 40.42 54.23 -53.09
C LEU A 30 40.45 53.86 -54.57
N ILE A 31 39.46 53.11 -55.08
CA ILE A 31 39.32 52.80 -56.52
C ILE A 31 39.03 54.07 -57.28
N LYS A 32 38.16 54.96 -56.77
CA LYS A 32 37.85 56.24 -57.36
C LYS A 32 39.10 57.14 -57.48
N GLU A 33 39.87 57.21 -56.43
CA GLU A 33 41.12 57.94 -56.41
C GLU A 33 42.12 57.37 -57.42
N SER A 34 42.17 56.04 -57.56
CA SER A 34 43.02 55.37 -58.54
C SER A 34 42.55 55.62 -59.97
N LEU A 35 41.27 55.71 -60.24
CA LEU A 35 40.72 56.11 -61.53
C LEU A 35 41.06 57.53 -61.89
N ASN A 36 40.93 58.46 -60.93
CA ASN A 36 41.30 59.86 -61.13
C ASN A 36 42.84 60.00 -61.48
N ALA A 37 43.67 59.20 -60.85
CA ALA A 37 45.14 59.20 -61.16
C ALA A 37 45.34 58.60 -62.57
N LEU A 38 44.62 57.63 -63.01
CA LEU A 38 44.76 57.02 -64.34
C LEU A 38 44.24 57.93 -65.45
N GLU A 39 43.24 58.78 -65.13
CA GLU A 39 42.58 59.70 -66.09
C GLU A 39 43.66 60.63 -66.75
N SER A 40 44.66 61.01 -66.03
CA SER A 40 45.71 61.89 -66.55
C SER A 40 46.57 61.29 -67.68
N VAL A 41 46.47 59.98 -67.94
CA VAL A 41 47.26 59.27 -68.96
C VAL A 41 46.45 58.62 -70.03
N THR A 42 45.15 58.90 -70.08
CA THR A 42 44.16 58.34 -71.04
C THR A 42 44.35 58.81 -72.48
N GLU A 43 45.19 59.84 -72.70
CA GLU A 43 45.58 60.24 -74.04
C GLU A 43 46.25 59.12 -74.85
N ILE A 44 46.84 58.14 -74.16
CA ILE A 44 47.43 56.95 -74.76
C ILE A 44 46.32 55.82 -74.86
N GLU A 45 45.97 55.45 -76.10
CA GLU A 45 44.87 54.54 -76.45
C GLU A 45 44.88 53.22 -75.57
N ALA A 46 46.12 52.71 -75.25
CA ALA A 46 46.20 51.48 -74.43
C ALA A 46 45.78 51.73 -72.98
N PHE A 47 45.95 52.92 -72.43
CA PHE A 47 45.48 53.25 -71.06
C PHE A 47 43.98 53.63 -71.07
N GLN A 48 43.48 54.26 -72.11
CA GLN A 48 42.08 54.59 -72.25
C GLN A 48 41.20 53.33 -72.12
N LYS A 49 41.53 52.28 -72.84
CA LYS A 49 40.82 50.99 -72.73
C LYS A 49 40.83 50.38 -71.35
N SER A 50 41.94 50.49 -70.67
CA SER A 50 42.04 50.00 -69.30
C SER A 50 41.27 50.87 -68.32
N TYR A 51 41.27 52.16 -68.47
CA TYR A 51 40.44 53.10 -67.70
C TYR A 51 38.99 52.80 -67.84
N ASP A 52 38.44 52.69 -69.09
CA ASP A 52 37.05 52.38 -69.33
C ASP A 52 36.62 51.05 -68.67
N ASN A 53 37.47 50.06 -68.75
CA ASN A 53 37.18 48.78 -68.12
C ASN A 53 37.08 48.89 -66.59
N ILE A 54 38.03 49.55 -65.94
CA ILE A 54 38.03 49.72 -64.49
C ILE A 54 36.90 50.64 -64.06
N TYR A 55 36.59 51.67 -64.82
CA TYR A 55 35.47 52.60 -64.60
C TYR A 55 34.11 51.86 -64.63
N ASN A 56 33.90 51.04 -65.63
CA ASN A 56 32.68 50.25 -65.71
C ASN A 56 32.55 49.23 -64.55
N GLN A 57 33.65 48.57 -64.18
CA GLN A 57 33.65 47.65 -63.03
C GLN A 57 33.44 48.39 -61.70
N TYR A 58 33.94 49.60 -61.56
CA TYR A 58 33.71 50.41 -60.36
C TYR A 58 32.22 50.75 -60.17
N TYR A 59 31.50 51.14 -61.21
CA TYR A 59 30.10 51.43 -61.08
C TYR A 59 29.27 50.18 -60.86
N LEU A 60 29.59 49.08 -61.50
CA LEU A 60 29.00 47.79 -61.16
C LEU A 60 29.19 47.40 -59.70
N LEU A 61 30.38 47.69 -59.18
CA LEU A 61 30.65 47.41 -57.75
C LEU A 61 29.87 48.34 -56.82
N ILE A 62 29.63 49.59 -57.20
CA ILE A 62 28.73 50.50 -56.46
C ILE A 62 27.31 49.98 -56.46
N ASP A 63 26.79 49.57 -57.62
CA ASP A 63 25.43 49.02 -57.74
C ASP A 63 25.25 47.80 -56.85
N GLU A 64 26.21 46.88 -56.83
CA GLU A 64 26.17 45.70 -55.97
C GLU A 64 26.30 46.05 -54.48
N TYR A 65 27.14 47.05 -54.13
CA TYR A 65 27.23 47.56 -52.77
C TYR A 65 25.89 48.15 -52.32
N GLU A 66 25.22 48.97 -53.16
CA GLU A 66 23.88 49.53 -52.84
C GLU A 66 22.85 48.45 -52.71
N ASN A 67 22.84 47.45 -53.59
CA ASN A 67 21.95 46.28 -53.48
C ASN A 67 22.08 45.53 -52.14
N VAL A 68 23.32 45.36 -51.69
CA VAL A 68 23.56 44.74 -50.36
C VAL A 68 23.04 45.62 -49.25
N MET A 69 23.25 46.93 -49.32
CA MET A 69 22.78 47.85 -48.28
C MET A 69 21.26 48.02 -48.28
N ASP A 70 20.60 48.00 -49.44
CA ASP A 70 19.16 48.07 -49.55
C ASP A 70 18.52 46.76 -49.02
N THR A 71 19.06 45.59 -49.37
CA THR A 71 18.66 44.31 -48.80
C THR A 71 18.75 44.32 -47.28
N TYR A 72 19.87 44.86 -46.72
CA TYR A 72 20.03 44.99 -45.28
C TYR A 72 18.97 45.93 -44.64
N ARG A 73 18.62 47.07 -45.33
CA ARG A 73 17.58 48.00 -44.86
C ARG A 73 16.21 47.38 -44.85
N GLU A 74 15.93 46.50 -45.78
CA GLU A 74 14.66 45.75 -45.81
C GLU A 74 14.55 44.74 -44.67
N PHE A 75 15.66 44.22 -44.19
CA PHE A 75 15.70 43.41 -42.97
C PHE A 75 15.58 44.31 -41.73
N GLN A 76 14.41 44.93 -41.51
CA GLN A 76 14.15 45.68 -40.29
C GLN A 76 14.11 44.76 -39.09
N PHE A 77 15.15 44.81 -38.27
CA PHE A 77 15.18 44.14 -36.96
C PHE A 77 14.41 44.98 -35.96
N ASP A 78 13.24 44.46 -35.54
CA ASP A 78 12.46 45.08 -34.47
C ASP A 78 13.05 44.67 -33.12
N GLN A 79 13.98 45.48 -32.61
CA GLN A 79 14.62 45.30 -31.30
C GLN A 79 13.59 45.28 -30.17
N TYR A 80 12.51 46.01 -30.30
CA TYR A 80 11.43 46.06 -29.33
C TYR A 80 10.74 44.68 -29.22
N ARG A 81 10.39 44.12 -30.37
CA ARG A 81 9.77 42.78 -30.45
C ARG A 81 10.70 41.67 -29.95
N PHE A 82 11.98 41.79 -30.18
CA PHE A 82 12.99 40.84 -29.66
C PHE A 82 13.02 40.86 -28.15
N ASN A 83 13.09 42.01 -27.53
CA ASN A 83 13.12 42.18 -26.09
C ASN A 83 11.82 41.63 -25.45
N GLU A 84 10.66 41.93 -26.06
CA GLU A 84 9.35 41.39 -25.64
C GLU A 84 9.32 39.85 -25.66
N ILE A 85 9.85 39.25 -26.71
CA ILE A 85 9.94 37.79 -26.83
C ILE A 85 10.91 37.21 -25.77
N GLN A 86 12.06 37.86 -25.55
CA GLN A 86 13.03 37.44 -24.52
C GLN A 86 12.42 37.50 -23.10
N GLU A 87 11.75 38.57 -22.76
CA GLU A 87 11.05 38.72 -21.48
C GLU A 87 9.97 37.65 -21.30
N THR A 88 9.19 37.40 -22.35
CA THR A 88 8.15 36.35 -22.34
C THR A 88 8.76 34.96 -22.13
N LEU A 89 9.84 34.65 -22.82
CA LEU A 89 10.55 33.37 -22.66
C LEU A 89 11.18 33.24 -21.26
N TYR A 90 11.75 34.31 -20.76
CA TYR A 90 12.26 34.34 -19.39
C TYR A 90 11.15 34.07 -18.37
N MET A 91 9.99 34.69 -18.51
CA MET A 91 8.83 34.49 -17.65
C MET A 91 8.31 33.05 -17.74
N ILE A 92 8.18 32.50 -18.95
CA ILE A 92 7.78 31.10 -19.16
C ILE A 92 8.77 30.14 -18.50
N ASN A 93 10.06 30.36 -18.68
CA ASN A 93 11.09 29.50 -18.08
C ASN A 93 11.09 29.59 -16.54
N ARG A 94 10.84 30.76 -15.99
CA ARG A 94 10.66 30.97 -14.54
C ARG A 94 9.44 30.23 -14.01
N LEU A 95 8.31 30.29 -14.74
CA LEU A 95 7.10 29.55 -14.39
C LEU A 95 7.32 28.04 -14.48
N LYS A 96 8.02 27.56 -15.51
CA LYS A 96 8.38 26.15 -15.66
C LYS A 96 9.21 25.63 -14.50
N ARG A 97 10.22 26.40 -14.07
CA ARG A 97 11.07 26.00 -12.91
C ARG A 97 10.29 25.94 -11.60
N LYS A 98 9.31 26.84 -11.43
CA LYS A 98 8.56 26.97 -10.16
C LYS A 98 7.38 26.01 -10.06
N TYR A 99 6.68 25.75 -11.15
CA TYR A 99 5.37 25.08 -11.14
C TYR A 99 5.32 23.77 -11.94
N GLY A 100 6.41 23.41 -12.66
CA GLY A 100 6.54 22.18 -13.43
C GLY A 100 7.18 22.42 -14.78
N PHE A 101 7.90 21.42 -15.29
CA PHE A 101 8.73 21.56 -16.50
C PHE A 101 7.94 21.65 -17.80
N THR A 102 6.63 21.39 -17.80
CA THR A 102 5.78 21.44 -19.00
C THR A 102 4.67 22.47 -18.86
N MET A 103 4.13 22.95 -19.99
CA MET A 103 3.01 23.91 -20.01
C MET A 103 1.72 23.28 -19.47
N GLU A 104 1.54 21.98 -19.67
CA GLU A 104 0.40 21.22 -19.17
C GLU A 104 0.38 21.25 -17.64
N ARG A 105 1.50 20.99 -17.00
CA ARG A 105 1.62 21.04 -15.53
C ARG A 105 1.39 22.42 -14.95
N ILE A 106 1.85 23.47 -15.63
CA ILE A 106 1.58 24.83 -15.21
C ILE A 106 0.08 25.15 -15.28
N LYS A 107 -0.61 24.68 -16.33
CA LYS A 107 -2.06 24.82 -16.48
C LYS A 107 -2.83 24.04 -15.41
N GLU A 108 -2.42 22.80 -15.14
CA GLU A 108 -2.99 21.99 -14.06
C GLU A 108 -2.82 22.68 -12.70
N TYR A 109 -1.62 23.17 -12.40
CA TYR A 109 -1.36 23.91 -11.17
C TYR A 109 -2.21 25.17 -11.05
N ARG A 110 -2.32 25.96 -12.14
CA ARG A 110 -3.20 27.13 -12.18
C ARG A 110 -4.66 26.75 -11.92
N ASN A 111 -5.16 25.70 -12.58
CA ASN A 111 -6.53 25.25 -12.39
C ASN A 111 -6.78 24.81 -10.95
N GLY A 112 -5.84 24.07 -10.33
CA GLY A 112 -5.91 23.73 -8.92
C GLY A 112 -5.88 24.95 -7.96
N ILE A 113 -5.20 26.03 -8.34
CA ILE A 113 -5.25 27.29 -7.57
C ILE A 113 -6.61 27.96 -7.75
N VAL A 114 -7.14 28.03 -8.99
CA VAL A 114 -8.46 28.61 -9.26
C VAL A 114 -9.53 27.90 -8.44
N GLU A 115 -9.56 26.58 -8.45
CA GLU A 115 -10.48 25.79 -7.61
C GLU A 115 -10.34 26.12 -6.11
N LYS A 116 -9.10 26.29 -5.63
CA LYS A 116 -8.85 26.67 -4.24
C LYS A 116 -9.35 28.08 -3.92
N ILE A 117 -9.17 29.02 -4.84
CA ILE A 117 -9.66 30.40 -4.68
C ILE A 117 -11.18 30.43 -4.67
N GLU A 118 -11.83 29.70 -5.59
CA GLU A 118 -13.29 29.58 -5.62
C GLU A 118 -13.82 28.97 -4.33
N LYS A 119 -13.17 27.92 -3.81
CA LYS A 119 -13.50 27.33 -2.50
C LYS A 119 -13.31 28.32 -1.33
N ILE A 120 -12.34 29.22 -1.41
CA ILE A 120 -12.11 30.23 -0.36
C ILE A 120 -13.13 31.36 -0.47
N SER A 121 -13.47 31.81 -1.67
CA SER A 121 -14.46 32.86 -1.90
C SER A 121 -15.89 32.44 -1.50
N HIS A 122 -16.20 31.14 -1.66
CA HIS A 122 -17.47 30.53 -1.22
C HIS A 122 -17.32 29.70 0.05
N ARG A 123 -16.43 30.12 0.94
CA ARG A 123 -16.03 29.34 2.12
C ARG A 123 -17.21 28.92 3.01
N GLU A 124 -18.16 29.80 3.24
CA GLU A 124 -19.32 29.50 4.08
C GLU A 124 -20.26 28.49 3.44
N GLU A 125 -20.55 28.65 2.17
CA GLU A 125 -21.35 27.67 1.40
C GLU A 125 -20.64 26.32 1.35
N TYR A 126 -19.33 26.30 1.08
CA TYR A 126 -18.54 25.08 1.03
C TYR A 126 -18.49 24.34 2.38
N ILE A 127 -18.35 25.10 3.49
CA ILE A 127 -18.39 24.52 4.84
C ILE A 127 -19.79 23.95 5.13
N HIS A 128 -20.84 24.67 4.74
CA HIS A 128 -22.21 24.19 4.92
C HIS A 128 -22.47 22.88 4.16
N ASP A 129 -22.03 22.81 2.89
CA ASP A 129 -22.16 21.60 2.07
C ASP A 129 -21.38 20.41 2.63
N LEU A 130 -20.13 20.66 3.12
CA LEU A 130 -19.36 19.63 3.79
C LEU A 130 -20.02 19.14 5.07
N GLN A 131 -20.54 20.04 5.89
CA GLN A 131 -21.25 19.70 7.13
C GLN A 131 -22.49 18.85 6.81
N LYS A 132 -23.23 19.19 5.77
CA LYS A 132 -24.36 18.40 5.28
C LYS A 132 -23.93 16.99 4.85
N GLN A 133 -22.89 16.87 4.04
CA GLN A 133 -22.35 15.58 3.59
C GLN A 133 -21.85 14.72 4.76
N VAL A 134 -21.20 15.34 5.74
CA VAL A 134 -20.76 14.65 6.97
C VAL A 134 -21.97 14.14 7.76
N SER A 135 -23.01 14.98 7.92
CA SER A 135 -24.24 14.57 8.61
C SER A 135 -24.94 13.41 7.90
N GLU A 136 -25.15 13.51 6.60
CA GLU A 136 -25.79 12.45 5.79
C GLU A 136 -24.98 11.14 5.85
N SER A 137 -23.66 11.23 5.75
CA SER A 137 -22.77 10.05 5.84
C SER A 137 -22.79 9.44 7.24
N LYS A 138 -22.87 10.27 8.29
CA LYS A 138 -22.98 9.82 9.68
C LYS A 138 -24.31 9.12 9.92
N ASP A 139 -25.39 9.66 9.41
CA ASP A 139 -26.72 9.07 9.54
C ASP A 139 -26.83 7.73 8.82
N ALA A 140 -26.28 7.63 7.61
CA ALA A 140 -26.17 6.38 6.86
C ALA A 140 -25.32 5.33 7.61
N ALA A 141 -24.18 5.75 8.16
CA ALA A 141 -23.32 4.88 8.94
C ALA A 141 -23.99 4.40 10.24
N LEU A 142 -24.73 5.28 10.93
CA LEU A 142 -25.52 4.92 12.12
C LEU A 142 -26.64 3.94 11.81
N LEU A 143 -27.30 4.10 10.68
CA LEU A 143 -28.32 3.15 10.24
C LEU A 143 -27.72 1.73 10.07
N LEU A 144 -26.59 1.62 9.37
CA LEU A 144 -25.89 0.34 9.17
C LEU A 144 -25.35 -0.21 10.50
N ALA A 145 -24.83 0.64 11.38
CA ALA A 145 -24.35 0.22 12.70
C ALA A 145 -25.48 -0.33 13.58
N ASN A 146 -26.68 0.25 13.53
CA ASN A 146 -27.86 -0.28 14.22
C ASN A 146 -28.34 -1.61 13.63
N GLN A 147 -28.28 -1.78 12.31
CA GLN A 147 -28.57 -3.07 11.69
C GLN A 147 -27.57 -4.14 12.15
N MET A 148 -26.27 -3.79 12.17
CA MET A 148 -25.21 -4.66 12.70
C MET A 148 -25.45 -5.03 14.16
N HIS A 149 -25.81 -4.05 15.01
CA HIS A 149 -26.18 -4.30 16.41
C HIS A 149 -27.30 -5.34 16.54
N ASN A 150 -28.37 -5.17 15.80
CA ASN A 150 -29.50 -6.10 15.84
C ASN A 150 -29.12 -7.53 15.39
N ILE A 151 -28.29 -7.65 14.35
CA ILE A 151 -27.78 -8.93 13.89
C ILE A 151 -26.91 -9.58 14.97
N ARG A 152 -25.99 -8.80 15.56
CA ARG A 152 -25.12 -9.25 16.65
C ARG A 152 -25.94 -9.72 17.86
N LEU A 153 -26.92 -8.95 18.28
CA LEU A 153 -27.78 -9.29 19.41
C LEU A 153 -28.54 -10.62 19.18
N LYS A 154 -29.09 -10.79 17.97
CA LYS A 154 -29.76 -12.04 17.58
C LYS A 154 -28.80 -13.23 17.63
N ASN A 155 -27.59 -13.04 17.07
CA ASN A 155 -26.60 -14.11 17.02
C ASN A 155 -25.98 -14.37 18.41
N ALA A 156 -25.84 -13.37 19.27
CA ALA A 156 -25.40 -13.56 20.65
C ALA A 156 -26.36 -14.42 21.44
N ASN A 157 -27.68 -14.17 21.32
CA ASN A 157 -28.68 -14.99 21.97
C ASN A 157 -28.68 -16.44 21.45
N HIS A 158 -28.41 -16.64 20.17
CA HIS A 158 -28.27 -17.98 19.61
C HIS A 158 -26.97 -18.65 20.11
N PHE A 159 -25.86 -17.95 20.13
CA PHE A 159 -24.59 -18.43 20.64
C PHE A 159 -24.65 -18.81 22.13
N GLU A 160 -25.30 -17.99 22.96
CA GLU A 160 -25.53 -18.32 24.39
C GLU A 160 -26.26 -19.64 24.59
N LYS A 161 -27.24 -19.93 23.74
CA LYS A 161 -27.96 -21.22 23.78
C LYS A 161 -27.08 -22.39 23.36
N LEU A 162 -26.31 -22.23 22.30
CA LEU A 162 -25.40 -23.27 21.84
C LEU A 162 -24.32 -23.57 22.88
N ILE A 163 -23.70 -22.52 23.45
CA ILE A 163 -22.66 -22.69 24.46
C ILE A 163 -23.17 -23.37 25.73
N GLN A 164 -24.44 -23.13 26.11
CA GLN A 164 -25.03 -23.77 27.26
C GLN A 164 -25.18 -25.30 27.06
N ASN A 165 -25.43 -25.77 25.84
CA ASN A 165 -25.41 -27.19 25.53
C ASN A 165 -24.01 -27.78 25.60
N GLU A 166 -23.02 -27.10 25.01
CA GLU A 166 -21.60 -27.50 25.11
C GLU A 166 -21.12 -27.57 26.57
N PHE A 167 -21.55 -26.63 27.41
CA PHE A 167 -21.21 -26.64 28.84
C PHE A 167 -21.76 -27.87 29.56
N ARG A 168 -22.97 -28.32 29.22
CA ARG A 168 -23.53 -29.57 29.79
C ARG A 168 -22.73 -30.79 29.39
N ASP A 169 -22.32 -30.89 28.13
CA ASP A 169 -21.52 -31.99 27.61
C ASP A 169 -20.15 -32.06 28.29
N LEU A 170 -19.60 -30.90 28.72
CA LEU A 170 -18.30 -30.75 29.36
C LEU A 170 -18.39 -30.73 30.91
N TYR A 171 -19.52 -31.12 31.49
CA TYR A 171 -19.75 -31.10 32.94
C TYR A 171 -19.55 -29.72 33.60
N LEU A 172 -19.99 -28.69 32.88
CA LEU A 172 -20.05 -27.31 33.35
C LEU A 172 -21.50 -26.83 33.52
N ASP A 173 -22.38 -27.69 34.03
CA ASP A 173 -23.86 -27.46 34.10
C ASP A 173 -24.24 -26.17 34.82
N LYS A 174 -23.39 -25.69 35.74
CA LYS A 174 -23.61 -24.47 36.52
C LYS A 174 -23.07 -23.22 35.85
N ALA A 175 -22.21 -23.40 34.86
CA ALA A 175 -21.58 -22.29 34.17
C ALA A 175 -22.62 -21.58 33.24
N ILE A 176 -22.50 -20.27 33.24
CA ILE A 176 -23.34 -19.39 32.36
C ILE A 176 -22.39 -18.45 31.63
N LEU A 177 -22.58 -18.38 30.31
CA LEU A 177 -21.87 -17.37 29.50
C LEU A 177 -22.92 -16.37 28.99
N LYS A 178 -22.57 -15.09 29.08
CA LYS A 178 -23.34 -13.96 28.58
C LYS A 178 -22.52 -13.10 27.65
N VAL A 179 -23.15 -12.63 26.58
CA VAL A 179 -22.54 -11.65 25.67
C VAL A 179 -23.08 -10.28 26.04
N ASN A 180 -22.22 -9.44 26.61
CA ASN A 180 -22.55 -8.07 26.99
C ASN A 180 -22.28 -7.12 25.84
N PHE A 181 -23.17 -6.14 25.65
CA PHE A 181 -23.07 -5.09 24.61
C PHE A 181 -23.10 -3.73 25.30
N ASP A 182 -21.93 -3.10 25.39
CA ASP A 182 -21.83 -1.71 25.82
C ASP A 182 -21.90 -0.80 24.58
N ARG A 183 -22.73 0.23 24.65
CA ARG A 183 -22.84 1.19 23.55
C ARG A 183 -21.68 2.18 23.57
N VAL A 184 -21.00 2.33 22.45
CA VAL A 184 -19.87 3.23 22.26
C VAL A 184 -20.14 4.21 21.11
N GLU A 185 -19.29 5.21 20.97
CA GLU A 185 -19.35 6.11 19.82
C GLU A 185 -19.12 5.35 18.51
N LEU A 186 -19.74 5.85 17.42
CA LEU A 186 -19.63 5.26 16.09
C LEU A 186 -18.14 5.14 15.67
N CYS A 187 -17.73 3.94 15.43
CA CYS A 187 -16.37 3.61 14.99
C CYS A 187 -16.40 2.63 13.80
N LYS A 188 -15.23 2.27 13.27
CA LYS A 188 -15.10 1.31 12.16
C LYS A 188 -15.78 -0.04 12.39
N ASN A 189 -15.99 -0.42 13.64
CA ASN A 189 -16.63 -1.68 14.03
C ASN A 189 -18.14 -1.52 14.41
N GLY A 190 -18.71 -0.34 14.20
CA GLY A 190 -20.09 -0.01 14.60
C GLY A 190 -20.16 0.72 15.93
N ILE A 191 -21.23 0.45 16.69
CA ILE A 191 -21.58 1.14 17.95
C ILE A 191 -21.51 0.23 19.18
N ASP A 192 -20.98 -1.00 19.03
CA ASP A 192 -20.95 -2.01 20.08
C ASP A 192 -19.54 -2.28 20.56
N LYS A 193 -19.32 -2.27 21.86
CA LYS A 193 -18.24 -2.94 22.55
C LYS A 193 -18.77 -4.25 23.11
N ILE A 194 -18.28 -5.37 22.56
CA ILE A 194 -18.74 -6.70 22.91
C ILE A 194 -17.79 -7.31 23.93
N GLN A 195 -18.33 -7.87 25.02
CA GLN A 195 -17.58 -8.56 26.06
C GLN A 195 -18.25 -9.90 26.38
N PHE A 196 -17.42 -10.93 26.57
CA PHE A 196 -17.89 -12.23 27.04
C PHE A 196 -17.76 -12.27 28.55
N LEU A 197 -18.86 -12.41 29.23
CA LEU A 197 -18.94 -12.56 30.68
C LEU A 197 -19.24 -14.01 31.01
N VAL A 198 -18.62 -14.53 32.05
CA VAL A 198 -18.84 -15.89 32.50
C VAL A 198 -19.06 -15.91 34.01
N SER A 199 -19.96 -16.80 34.47
CA SER A 199 -20.08 -17.24 35.84
C SER A 199 -19.96 -18.76 35.84
N ILE A 200 -19.07 -19.32 36.63
CA ILE A 200 -18.74 -20.76 36.63
C ILE A 200 -19.61 -21.48 37.64
N ASN A 201 -19.83 -20.88 38.80
CA ASN A 201 -20.58 -21.49 39.91
C ASN A 201 -21.88 -20.76 40.16
N LYS A 202 -22.90 -21.50 40.56
CA LYS A 202 -24.18 -20.92 40.92
C LYS A 202 -24.06 -19.90 42.05
N GLY A 203 -24.54 -18.66 41.78
CA GLY A 203 -24.45 -17.55 42.75
C GLY A 203 -23.18 -16.74 42.70
N GLN A 204 -22.25 -17.03 41.78
CA GLN A 204 -21.11 -16.21 41.48
C GLN A 204 -21.51 -15.11 40.46
N ASP A 205 -21.00 -13.90 40.66
CA ASP A 205 -21.20 -12.80 39.75
C ASP A 205 -20.55 -13.07 38.38
N LEU A 206 -21.14 -12.50 37.34
CA LEU A 206 -20.58 -12.51 35.98
C LEU A 206 -19.30 -11.65 35.95
N SER A 207 -18.20 -12.24 35.55
CA SER A 207 -16.89 -11.58 35.38
C SER A 207 -16.36 -11.76 33.95
N LEU A 208 -15.41 -10.96 33.54
CA LEU A 208 -14.80 -11.12 32.23
C LEU A 208 -14.16 -12.50 32.10
N LEU A 209 -14.30 -13.12 30.95
CA LEU A 209 -13.77 -14.46 30.68
C LEU A 209 -12.27 -14.59 30.97
N ASN A 210 -11.50 -13.53 30.74
CA ASN A 210 -10.05 -13.50 31.01
C ASN A 210 -9.67 -13.29 32.49
N GLU A 211 -10.62 -12.95 33.34
CA GLU A 211 -10.38 -12.66 34.76
C GLU A 211 -10.92 -13.75 35.69
N SER A 212 -11.66 -14.71 35.14
CA SER A 212 -12.39 -15.71 35.89
C SER A 212 -11.80 -17.10 35.68
N ALA A 213 -11.71 -17.89 36.76
CA ALA A 213 -11.61 -19.35 36.79
C ALA A 213 -10.22 -20.00 36.99
N SER A 214 -10.29 -21.24 37.45
CA SER A 214 -9.14 -22.15 37.49
C SER A 214 -8.75 -22.64 36.10
N GLY A 215 -7.49 -23.01 35.88
CA GLY A 215 -6.97 -23.40 34.57
C GLY A 215 -7.81 -24.45 33.82
N GLY A 216 -8.26 -25.49 34.53
CA GLY A 216 -9.03 -26.57 33.93
C GLY A 216 -10.48 -26.18 33.52
N GLU A 217 -11.11 -25.23 34.22
CA GLU A 217 -12.45 -24.74 33.88
C GLU A 217 -12.38 -23.80 32.68
N ILE A 218 -11.39 -22.92 32.62
CA ILE A 218 -11.14 -22.06 31.46
C ILE A 218 -10.88 -22.88 30.20
N SER A 219 -10.03 -23.91 30.29
CA SER A 219 -9.71 -24.81 29.19
C SER A 219 -10.98 -25.43 28.59
N ARG A 220 -11.89 -25.92 29.45
CA ARG A 220 -13.18 -26.48 29.00
C ARG A 220 -14.12 -25.43 28.39
N ILE A 221 -14.21 -24.24 28.99
CA ILE A 221 -14.98 -23.12 28.45
C ILE A 221 -14.44 -22.74 27.06
N MET A 222 -13.11 -22.65 26.94
CA MET A 222 -12.46 -22.34 25.65
C MET A 222 -12.69 -23.45 24.61
N LEU A 223 -12.68 -24.73 25.03
CA LEU A 223 -13.01 -25.84 24.13
C LEU A 223 -14.44 -25.70 23.63
N ALA A 224 -15.43 -25.45 24.52
CA ALA A 224 -16.82 -25.24 24.16
C ALA A 224 -16.99 -24.08 23.14
N ILE A 225 -16.35 -22.96 23.41
CA ILE A 225 -16.39 -21.79 22.51
C ILE A 225 -15.77 -22.15 21.16
N LYS A 226 -14.60 -22.79 21.15
CA LYS A 226 -13.91 -23.21 19.94
C LYS A 226 -14.75 -24.20 19.13
N THR A 227 -15.40 -25.17 19.76
CA THR A 227 -16.27 -26.14 19.08
C THR A 227 -17.34 -25.44 18.26
N ILE A 228 -18.00 -24.42 18.81
CA ILE A 228 -19.03 -23.67 18.11
C ILE A 228 -18.45 -22.80 16.99
N ILE A 229 -17.40 -22.04 17.28
CA ILE A 229 -16.81 -21.09 16.31
C ILE A 229 -16.22 -21.85 15.12
N LEU A 230 -15.57 -22.97 15.36
CA LEU A 230 -14.91 -23.77 14.33
C LEU A 230 -15.87 -24.44 13.38
N ALA A 231 -17.13 -24.69 13.79
CA ALA A 231 -18.18 -25.17 12.90
C ALA A 231 -18.49 -24.18 11.76
N TYR A 232 -18.23 -22.87 11.99
CA TYR A 232 -18.47 -21.81 11.02
C TYR A 232 -17.18 -21.22 10.42
N SER A 233 -16.03 -21.78 10.77
CA SER A 233 -14.71 -21.29 10.34
C SER A 233 -14.21 -22.04 9.13
N SER A 234 -13.45 -21.36 8.26
CA SER A 234 -12.71 -21.97 7.15
C SER A 234 -11.37 -22.59 7.57
N ILE A 235 -11.06 -22.63 8.87
CA ILE A 235 -9.83 -23.26 9.40
C ILE A 235 -9.96 -24.77 9.21
N GLU A 236 -8.99 -25.37 8.54
CA GLU A 236 -8.98 -26.81 8.23
C GLU A 236 -8.24 -27.64 9.27
N THR A 237 -7.19 -27.08 9.91
CA THR A 237 -6.37 -27.78 10.91
C THR A 237 -6.41 -27.07 12.24
N ILE A 238 -6.60 -27.82 13.32
CA ILE A 238 -6.69 -27.32 14.69
C ILE A 238 -5.71 -28.08 15.56
N ILE A 239 -4.95 -27.35 16.37
CA ILE A 239 -4.04 -27.93 17.34
C ILE A 239 -4.57 -27.61 18.74
N PHE A 240 -4.81 -28.65 19.53
CA PHE A 240 -5.14 -28.57 20.95
C PHE A 240 -3.93 -28.97 21.78
N ASP A 241 -3.48 -28.04 22.60
CA ASP A 241 -2.38 -28.23 23.54
C ASP A 241 -2.91 -28.05 24.96
N GLU A 242 -2.63 -29.02 25.84
CA GLU A 242 -2.97 -29.02 27.26
C GLU A 242 -4.46 -28.76 27.59
N VAL A 243 -5.40 -29.09 26.71
CA VAL A 243 -6.86 -28.86 26.94
C VAL A 243 -7.42 -29.81 27.99
N ASP A 244 -6.68 -30.85 28.34
CA ASP A 244 -7.02 -31.89 29.29
C ASP A 244 -6.36 -31.70 30.66
N THR A 245 -5.71 -30.56 30.89
CA THR A 245 -5.06 -30.24 32.18
C THR A 245 -6.10 -30.13 33.31
N GLY A 246 -5.88 -30.87 34.40
CA GLY A 246 -6.72 -30.82 35.58
C GLY A 246 -8.08 -31.53 35.45
N VAL A 247 -8.24 -32.39 34.45
CA VAL A 247 -9.46 -33.16 34.24
C VAL A 247 -9.17 -34.67 34.34
N SER A 248 -10.20 -35.48 34.63
CA SER A 248 -10.09 -36.92 34.71
C SER A 248 -11.43 -37.63 34.51
N GLY A 249 -11.40 -38.90 34.29
CA GLY A 249 -12.58 -39.77 34.24
C GLY A 249 -13.57 -39.36 33.15
N LYS A 250 -14.81 -39.17 33.52
CA LYS A 250 -15.91 -38.86 32.56
C LYS A 250 -15.73 -37.56 31.79
N VAL A 251 -15.12 -36.54 32.41
CA VAL A 251 -14.82 -35.27 31.77
C VAL A 251 -13.80 -35.45 30.65
N ALA A 252 -12.77 -36.26 30.89
CA ALA A 252 -11.76 -36.59 29.89
C ALA A 252 -12.38 -37.29 28.66
N SER A 253 -13.31 -38.23 28.88
CA SER A 253 -14.02 -38.88 27.78
C SER A 253 -14.85 -37.88 26.96
N SER A 254 -15.56 -36.97 27.61
CA SER A 254 -16.36 -35.95 26.91
C SER A 254 -15.49 -34.97 26.09
N ILE A 255 -14.29 -34.62 26.57
CA ILE A 255 -13.31 -33.84 25.80
C ILE A 255 -12.91 -34.61 24.54
N GLY A 256 -12.56 -35.88 24.68
CA GLY A 256 -12.23 -36.76 23.57
C GLY A 256 -13.36 -36.86 22.52
N ASP A 257 -14.60 -37.07 22.98
CA ASP A 257 -15.78 -37.13 22.12
C ASP A 257 -15.99 -35.81 21.32
N LYS A 258 -15.78 -34.67 21.97
CA LYS A 258 -15.84 -33.35 21.27
C LYS A 258 -14.72 -33.20 20.22
N MET A 259 -13.52 -33.67 20.52
CA MET A 259 -12.43 -33.66 19.54
C MET A 259 -12.74 -34.58 18.35
N LEU A 260 -13.28 -35.76 18.62
CA LEU A 260 -13.72 -36.70 17.59
C LEU A 260 -14.80 -36.08 16.69
N GLN A 261 -15.77 -35.37 17.27
CA GLN A 261 -16.80 -34.65 16.50
C GLN A 261 -16.19 -33.57 15.59
N LEU A 262 -15.21 -32.79 16.07
CA LEU A 262 -14.49 -31.83 15.27
C LEU A 262 -13.67 -32.49 14.15
N ALA A 263 -13.08 -33.65 14.43
CA ALA A 263 -12.25 -34.41 13.51
C ALA A 263 -13.03 -34.98 12.32
N GLN A 264 -14.35 -35.06 12.38
CA GLN A 264 -15.19 -35.49 11.24
C GLN A 264 -15.09 -34.54 10.03
N ASN A 265 -14.80 -33.26 10.26
CA ASN A 265 -14.78 -32.24 9.20
C ASN A 265 -13.48 -31.43 9.16
N LYS A 266 -12.55 -31.67 10.07
CA LYS A 266 -11.30 -30.90 10.22
C LYS A 266 -10.17 -31.83 10.66
N GLN A 267 -8.96 -31.46 10.36
CA GLN A 267 -7.79 -32.11 10.95
C GLN A 267 -7.62 -31.62 12.39
N VAL A 268 -7.64 -32.55 13.34
CA VAL A 268 -7.44 -32.25 14.76
C VAL A 268 -6.13 -32.89 15.21
N ILE A 269 -5.23 -32.08 15.74
CA ILE A 269 -4.00 -32.52 16.38
C ILE A 269 -4.13 -32.20 17.86
N CYS A 270 -4.01 -33.23 18.74
CA CYS A 270 -4.15 -33.05 20.16
C CYS A 270 -2.88 -33.56 20.88
N ILE A 271 -2.34 -32.74 21.76
CA ILE A 271 -1.30 -33.13 22.70
C ILE A 271 -2.00 -33.42 24.01
N THR A 272 -1.94 -34.69 24.46
CA THR A 272 -2.68 -35.17 25.63
C THR A 272 -1.84 -36.14 26.44
N HIS A 273 -2.11 -36.17 27.75
CA HIS A 273 -1.61 -37.18 28.67
C HIS A 273 -2.73 -38.11 29.16
N LEU A 274 -3.97 -37.94 28.66
CA LEU A 274 -5.12 -38.73 29.09
C LEU A 274 -5.41 -39.88 28.13
N PRO A 275 -5.43 -41.14 28.61
CA PRO A 275 -5.73 -42.32 27.79
C PRO A 275 -7.13 -42.25 27.15
N GLN A 276 -8.12 -41.62 27.83
CA GLN A 276 -9.48 -41.43 27.31
C GLN A 276 -9.57 -40.54 26.06
N VAL A 277 -8.61 -39.64 25.91
CA VAL A 277 -8.50 -38.79 24.72
C VAL A 277 -7.67 -39.48 23.63
N ALA A 278 -6.50 -40.04 24.03
CA ALA A 278 -5.58 -40.67 23.11
C ALA A 278 -6.17 -41.90 22.38
N CYS A 279 -7.06 -42.65 23.06
CA CYS A 279 -7.68 -43.84 22.50
C CYS A 279 -8.63 -43.53 21.33
N LEU A 280 -9.15 -42.30 21.23
CA LEU A 280 -10.11 -41.90 20.16
C LEU A 280 -9.43 -41.39 18.88
N ALA A 281 -8.12 -41.24 18.89
CA ALA A 281 -7.39 -40.73 17.71
C ALA A 281 -7.30 -41.82 16.61
N ASP A 282 -7.39 -41.40 15.34
CA ASP A 282 -7.11 -42.27 14.18
C ASP A 282 -5.62 -42.63 14.09
N HIS A 283 -4.77 -41.66 14.40
CA HIS A 283 -3.30 -41.82 14.42
C HIS A 283 -2.76 -41.42 15.79
N HIS A 284 -1.94 -42.28 16.39
CA HIS A 284 -1.29 -42.01 17.68
C HIS A 284 0.20 -41.87 17.47
N TYR A 285 0.74 -40.70 17.83
CA TYR A 285 2.17 -40.41 17.86
C TYR A 285 2.68 -40.41 19.30
N CYS A 286 3.74 -41.16 19.58
CA CYS A 286 4.41 -41.14 20.85
C CYS A 286 5.61 -40.19 20.78
N ILE A 287 5.76 -39.37 21.84
CA ILE A 287 6.86 -38.44 21.99
C ILE A 287 7.72 -38.95 23.15
N GLU A 288 8.96 -39.35 22.83
CA GLU A 288 9.92 -39.83 23.82
C GLU A 288 11.11 -38.89 23.95
N LYS A 289 11.51 -38.60 25.20
CA LYS A 289 12.74 -37.87 25.48
C LYS A 289 13.80 -38.86 25.93
N MET A 290 14.87 -38.95 25.16
CA MET A 290 16.07 -39.69 25.56
C MET A 290 17.12 -38.71 26.09
N ILE A 291 17.49 -38.86 27.35
CA ILE A 291 18.51 -38.03 27.99
C ILE A 291 19.77 -38.87 28.06
N THR A 292 20.83 -38.43 27.42
CA THR A 292 22.19 -38.99 27.54
C THR A 292 23.06 -38.02 28.30
N ASP A 293 24.23 -38.45 28.76
CA ASP A 293 25.17 -37.60 29.52
C ASP A 293 25.60 -36.31 28.75
N HIS A 294 25.36 -36.24 27.44
CA HIS A 294 25.81 -35.15 26.58
C HIS A 294 24.70 -34.38 25.90
N GLU A 295 23.50 -34.96 25.74
CA GLU A 295 22.40 -34.32 25.03
C GLU A 295 21.03 -34.89 25.43
N THR A 296 19.99 -34.06 25.19
CA THR A 296 18.60 -34.51 25.29
C THR A 296 18.00 -34.52 23.87
N THR A 297 17.64 -35.70 23.41
CA THR A 297 17.02 -35.90 22.14
C THR A 297 15.53 -36.20 22.30
N THR A 298 14.69 -35.52 21.52
CA THR A 298 13.24 -35.82 21.44
C THR A 298 12.94 -36.54 20.16
N THR A 299 12.35 -37.72 20.25
CA THR A 299 11.89 -38.49 19.07
C THR A 299 10.39 -38.56 19.03
N VAL A 300 9.85 -38.57 17.83
CA VAL A 300 8.39 -38.69 17.55
C VAL A 300 8.21 -39.86 16.59
N HIS A 301 7.41 -40.83 16.98
CA HIS A 301 7.10 -41.97 16.10
C HIS A 301 5.63 -42.34 16.15
N ILE A 302 5.10 -42.83 15.04
CA ILE A 302 3.73 -43.30 14.92
C ILE A 302 3.64 -44.70 15.54
N LEU A 303 2.61 -44.94 16.34
CA LEU A 303 2.35 -46.24 16.95
C LEU A 303 1.53 -47.15 16.02
N ASN A 304 1.92 -48.42 15.93
CA ASN A 304 1.06 -49.45 15.39
C ASN A 304 0.03 -49.93 16.43
N ASN A 305 -0.89 -50.82 16.05
CA ASN A 305 -1.96 -51.26 16.96
C ASN A 305 -1.44 -51.88 18.27
N ASP A 306 -0.39 -52.70 18.25
CA ASP A 306 0.15 -53.36 19.41
C ASP A 306 0.86 -52.34 20.33
N SER A 307 1.73 -51.52 19.77
CA SER A 307 2.42 -50.45 20.50
C SER A 307 1.44 -49.42 21.08
N ARG A 308 0.33 -49.18 20.39
CA ARG A 308 -0.75 -48.29 20.87
C ARG A 308 -1.47 -48.86 22.09
N ILE A 309 -1.71 -50.17 22.14
CA ILE A 309 -2.29 -50.82 23.30
C ILE A 309 -1.32 -50.69 24.49
N GLU A 310 -0.03 -50.94 24.27
CA GLU A 310 0.99 -50.78 25.30
C GLU A 310 1.09 -49.37 25.84
N GLU A 311 1.08 -48.37 24.95
CA GLU A 311 1.16 -46.94 25.34
C GLU A 311 -0.07 -46.48 26.13
N ILE A 312 -1.26 -46.85 25.68
CA ILE A 312 -2.50 -46.58 26.44
C ILE A 312 -2.48 -47.29 27.80
N ALA A 313 -1.97 -48.52 27.88
CA ALA A 313 -1.80 -49.25 29.15
C ALA A 313 -0.81 -48.54 30.07
N LYS A 314 0.33 -48.01 29.56
CA LYS A 314 1.27 -47.18 30.33
C LYS A 314 0.60 -45.91 30.85
N MET A 315 -0.19 -45.23 30.01
CA MET A 315 -0.94 -44.03 30.41
C MET A 315 -1.95 -44.32 31.51
N LEU A 316 -2.49 -45.54 31.60
CA LEU A 316 -3.44 -45.96 32.65
C LEU A 316 -2.76 -46.38 33.97
N SER A 317 -1.62 -47.05 33.91
CA SER A 317 -0.98 -47.67 35.10
C SER A 317 0.37 -47.08 35.50
N GLY A 318 0.89 -46.12 34.72
CA GLY A 318 2.28 -45.67 34.82
C GLY A 318 3.23 -46.63 34.10
N GLU A 319 4.52 -46.59 34.42
CA GLU A 319 5.56 -47.36 33.73
C GLU A 319 5.42 -48.89 33.82
N LYS A 320 4.67 -49.41 34.78
CA LYS A 320 4.49 -50.85 34.97
C LYS A 320 3.30 -51.36 34.19
N LEU A 321 3.58 -52.11 33.11
CA LEU A 321 2.55 -52.79 32.33
C LEU A 321 2.01 -54.00 33.18
N THR A 322 0.73 -53.92 33.56
CA THR A 322 0.05 -55.04 34.19
C THR A 322 -0.95 -55.68 33.21
N PRO A 323 -1.26 -56.96 33.36
CA PRO A 323 -2.24 -57.62 32.50
C PRO A 323 -3.61 -56.92 32.52
N GLU A 324 -4.01 -56.38 33.67
CA GLU A 324 -5.26 -55.62 33.84
C GLU A 324 -5.23 -54.27 33.11
N ALA A 325 -4.07 -53.60 33.10
CA ALA A 325 -3.91 -52.37 32.35
C ALA A 325 -4.00 -52.58 30.84
N ILE A 326 -3.43 -53.67 30.34
CA ILE A 326 -3.55 -54.07 28.92
C ILE A 326 -4.97 -54.40 28.54
N GLU A 327 -5.69 -55.15 29.41
CA GLU A 327 -7.12 -55.47 29.17
C GLU A 327 -7.99 -54.18 29.15
N ASN A 328 -7.73 -53.25 30.08
CA ASN A 328 -8.42 -51.96 30.10
C ASN A 328 -8.11 -51.11 28.88
N ALA A 329 -6.84 -51.08 28.43
CA ALA A 329 -6.43 -50.40 27.19
C ALA A 329 -7.13 -50.94 25.96
N LYS A 330 -7.26 -52.31 25.86
CA LYS A 330 -8.02 -52.93 24.79
C LYS A 330 -9.50 -52.56 24.82
N LYS A 331 -10.11 -52.50 25.99
CA LYS A 331 -11.50 -52.06 26.16
C LYS A 331 -11.68 -50.61 25.71
N LEU A 332 -10.76 -49.70 26.02
CA LEU A 332 -10.83 -48.31 25.60
C LEU A 332 -10.65 -48.18 24.09
N LEU A 333 -9.80 -48.99 23.49
CA LEU A 333 -9.54 -48.99 22.03
C LEU A 333 -10.63 -49.79 21.25
N ASN A 334 -11.58 -50.44 21.88
CA ASN A 334 -12.59 -51.32 21.30
C ASN A 334 -12.00 -52.48 20.47
N VAL A 335 -10.90 -53.06 20.90
CA VAL A 335 -10.15 -54.20 20.28
C VAL A 335 -9.98 -55.36 21.25
#